data_b49fc6345a9ff844a2d3cbde732784be
#
_entry.id   b49fc6345a9ff844a2d3cbde732784be
#
_cell.length_a   1.000
_cell.length_b   1.000
_cell.length_c   1.000
_cell.angle_alpha   90.00
_cell.angle_beta   90.00
_cell.angle_gamma   90.00
#
_symmetry.space_group_name_H-M   'P 1'
#
loop_
_entity.id
_entity.type
_entity.pdbx_description
1 polymer ?
#
loop_
_entity_poly.entity_id
_entity_poly.type
_entity_poly.pdbx_seq_one_letter_code
_entity_poly.pdbx_strand_id
1 'polypeptide(L)'
;SNGSIYFDIEKYNKDHHYGILSHRNLDDVVNNSRELDGVGEKRNQADFALWKKAQPEHIMRWPSPWSDGFPGWHCECTAMGRKYLGAHFDIHGGGMDLVFPHHECEIAQAVASQGDQMVHYWMHNNMITVNGQKMGKSLGNFITLEEFFTGNHPGLKQAYPPMTIRFFILSA
;
A
#
# COMPACT_ATOMS: atom_id res chain seq x y z
N SER A 1 1.24 26.29 2.10
CA SER A 1 0.53 25.03 1.84
C SER A 1 -0.96 25.34 1.75
N ASN A 2 -1.66 24.67 0.88
CA ASN A 2 -3.12 24.80 0.71
C ASN A 2 -3.90 23.98 1.77
N GLY A 3 -3.23 23.46 2.79
CA GLY A 3 -3.79 22.63 3.87
C GLY A 3 -3.49 21.15 3.76
N SER A 4 -2.88 20.68 2.65
CA SER A 4 -2.35 19.31 2.53
C SER A 4 -0.90 19.25 3.01
N ILE A 5 -0.49 18.13 3.58
CA ILE A 5 0.86 17.87 4.09
C ILE A 5 1.43 16.67 3.37
N TYR A 6 2.66 16.78 2.91
CA TYR A 6 3.38 15.75 2.17
C TYR A 6 4.68 15.38 2.88
N PHE A 7 5.07 14.13 2.76
CA PHE A 7 6.37 13.63 3.15
C PHE A 7 7.37 13.96 2.05
N ASP A 8 8.45 14.65 2.43
CA ASP A 8 9.53 15.09 1.53
C ASP A 8 10.57 13.97 1.41
N ILE A 9 10.47 13.19 0.33
CA ILE A 9 11.35 12.03 0.10
C ILE A 9 12.78 12.47 -0.20
N GLU A 10 13.01 13.56 -0.92
CA GLU A 10 14.36 14.05 -1.18
C GLU A 10 15.09 14.45 0.11
N LYS A 11 14.36 15.11 1.02
CA LYS A 11 14.91 15.45 2.33
C LYS A 11 15.23 14.21 3.15
N TYR A 12 14.30 13.24 3.19
CA TYR A 12 14.48 11.97 3.90
C TYR A 12 15.70 11.20 3.36
N ASN A 13 15.88 11.16 2.05
CA ASN A 13 16.94 10.40 1.40
C ASN A 13 18.35 10.99 1.58
N LYS A 14 18.49 12.17 2.20
CA LYS A 14 19.81 12.74 2.56
C LYS A 14 20.47 11.98 3.70
N ASP A 15 19.67 11.52 4.66
CA ASP A 15 20.14 10.87 5.90
C ASP A 15 19.74 9.39 5.97
N HIS A 16 18.81 8.98 5.13
CA HIS A 16 18.25 7.62 5.08
C HIS A 16 18.16 7.13 3.64
N HIS A 17 17.96 5.84 3.45
CA HIS A 17 17.76 5.26 2.13
C HIS A 17 16.29 4.94 1.89
N TYR A 18 15.62 5.66 0.96
CA TYR A 18 14.29 5.32 0.49
C TYR A 18 14.39 4.26 -0.62
N GLY A 19 13.63 3.20 -0.51
CA GLY A 19 13.66 2.10 -1.48
C GLY A 19 14.40 0.85 -0.99
N ILE A 20 14.64 0.73 0.33
CA ILE A 20 15.35 -0.41 0.93
C ILE A 20 14.60 -1.73 0.77
N LEU A 21 13.27 -1.72 0.78
CA LEU A 21 12.42 -2.90 0.64
C LEU A 21 12.21 -3.27 -0.82
N SER A 22 11.96 -2.27 -1.66
CA SER A 22 11.63 -2.44 -3.07
C SER A 22 12.87 -2.53 -3.97
N HIS A 23 14.06 -2.23 -3.42
CA HIS A 23 15.33 -2.10 -4.16
C HIS A 23 15.27 -1.08 -5.30
N ARG A 24 14.43 -0.06 -5.16
CA ARG A 24 14.31 1.05 -6.11
C ARG A 24 15.14 2.25 -5.66
N ASN A 25 15.75 2.93 -6.61
CA ASN A 25 16.37 4.23 -6.37
C ASN A 25 15.37 5.37 -6.66
N LEU A 26 15.70 6.60 -6.24
CA LEU A 26 14.83 7.76 -6.43
C LEU A 26 14.56 8.07 -7.90
N ASP A 27 15.52 7.87 -8.79
CA ASP A 27 15.36 8.13 -10.22
C ASP A 27 14.33 7.18 -10.82
N ASP A 28 14.33 5.90 -10.40
CA ASP A 28 13.31 4.92 -10.79
C ASP A 28 11.92 5.32 -10.30
N VAL A 29 11.84 5.91 -9.10
CA VAL A 29 10.58 6.34 -8.50
C VAL A 29 9.99 7.52 -9.26
N VAL A 30 10.82 8.52 -9.58
CA VAL A 30 10.39 9.72 -10.31
C VAL A 30 9.97 9.36 -11.74
N ASN A 31 10.73 8.52 -12.42
CA ASN A 31 10.45 8.14 -13.81
C ASN A 31 9.22 7.24 -13.97
N ASN A 32 8.84 6.48 -12.94
CA ASN A 32 7.72 5.54 -12.95
C ASN A 32 6.49 6.03 -12.17
N SER A 33 6.50 7.27 -11.64
CA SER A 33 5.35 7.81 -10.95
C SER A 33 4.21 8.05 -11.95
N ARG A 34 3.06 7.40 -11.70
CA ARG A 34 1.83 7.66 -12.46
C ARG A 34 1.36 9.08 -12.16
N GLU A 35 0.72 9.71 -13.14
CA GLU A 35 -0.07 10.93 -12.90
C GLU A 35 -1.19 10.59 -11.90
N LEU A 36 -0.93 10.87 -10.62
CA LEU A 36 -1.90 10.75 -9.55
C LEU A 36 -2.45 12.14 -9.23
N ASP A 37 -3.68 12.20 -8.73
CA ASP A 37 -4.29 13.43 -8.24
C ASP A 37 -3.36 14.17 -7.26
N GLY A 38 -3.18 15.48 -7.45
CA GLY A 38 -2.36 16.33 -6.58
C GLY A 38 -0.92 16.56 -7.06
N VAL A 39 -0.58 16.25 -8.31
CA VAL A 39 0.75 16.48 -8.89
C VAL A 39 1.18 17.96 -8.77
N GLY A 40 0.25 18.91 -8.86
CA GLY A 40 0.55 20.35 -8.72
C GLY A 40 0.83 20.83 -7.29
N GLU A 41 0.59 20.00 -6.26
CA GLU A 41 0.77 20.34 -4.84
C GLU A 41 2.06 19.79 -4.25
N LYS A 42 2.67 18.78 -4.87
CA LYS A 42 3.90 18.14 -4.46
C LYS A 42 5.13 18.94 -4.91
N ARG A 43 6.19 18.95 -4.11
CA ARG A 43 7.49 19.48 -4.52
C ARG A 43 8.22 18.55 -5.46
N ASN A 44 8.14 17.24 -5.15
CA ASN A 44 8.70 16.16 -5.96
C ASN A 44 7.61 15.13 -6.24
N GLN A 45 7.64 14.51 -7.42
CA GLN A 45 6.68 13.46 -7.79
C GLN A 45 6.71 12.25 -6.85
N ALA A 46 7.86 11.96 -6.25
CA ALA A 46 8.03 10.88 -5.29
C ALA A 46 7.38 11.16 -3.92
N ASP A 47 7.09 12.43 -3.59
CA ASP A 47 6.47 12.79 -2.32
C ASP A 47 5.10 12.13 -2.17
N PHE A 48 4.75 11.74 -0.95
CA PHE A 48 3.45 11.13 -0.67
C PHE A 48 2.69 11.88 0.43
N ALA A 49 1.36 11.82 0.37
CA ALA A 49 0.51 12.54 1.29
C ALA A 49 0.57 11.94 2.70
N LEU A 50 0.78 12.80 3.71
CA LEU A 50 0.56 12.51 5.13
C LEU A 50 -0.83 12.95 5.57
N TRP A 51 -1.28 14.11 5.08
CA TRP A 51 -2.60 14.66 5.33
C TRP A 51 -3.13 15.30 4.04
N LYS A 52 -4.34 14.98 3.66
CA LYS A 52 -5.00 15.57 2.49
C LYS A 52 -6.14 16.45 2.94
N LYS A 53 -6.17 17.70 2.47
CA LYS A 53 -7.30 18.60 2.68
C LYS A 53 -8.56 18.01 2.05
N ALA A 54 -9.64 17.96 2.80
CA ALA A 54 -10.93 17.47 2.31
C ALA A 54 -11.57 18.48 1.36
N GLN A 55 -12.17 17.97 0.30
CA GLN A 55 -13.08 18.71 -0.56
C GLN A 55 -14.50 18.68 0.07
N PRO A 56 -15.41 19.57 -0.32
CA PRO A 56 -16.75 19.63 0.26
C PRO A 56 -17.53 18.32 0.23
N GLU A 57 -17.32 17.50 -0.80
CA GLU A 57 -17.97 16.21 -1.02
C GLU A 57 -17.40 15.05 -0.18
N HIS A 58 -16.23 15.21 0.43
CA HIS A 58 -15.65 14.18 1.27
C HIS A 58 -16.44 14.00 2.56
N ILE A 59 -16.97 12.80 2.78
CA ILE A 59 -17.73 12.43 3.97
C ILE A 59 -16.78 12.19 5.16
N MET A 60 -15.70 11.42 4.92
CA MET A 60 -14.69 11.14 5.95
C MET A 60 -13.69 12.29 6.00
N ARG A 61 -13.76 13.07 7.06
CA ARG A 61 -12.81 14.16 7.36
C ARG A 61 -12.80 14.48 8.84
N TRP A 62 -11.68 14.97 9.29
CA TRP A 62 -11.44 15.36 10.69
C TRP A 62 -10.78 16.73 10.73
N PRO A 63 -10.97 17.50 11.81
CA PRO A 63 -10.22 18.75 12.02
C PRO A 63 -8.74 18.43 12.30
N SER A 64 -7.86 19.25 11.77
CA SER A 64 -6.42 19.21 12.07
C SER A 64 -5.84 20.62 12.14
N PRO A 65 -4.60 20.78 12.65
CA PRO A 65 -3.92 22.09 12.65
C PRO A 65 -3.69 22.66 11.24
N TRP A 66 -3.78 21.86 10.20
CA TRP A 66 -3.51 22.25 8.82
C TRP A 66 -4.78 22.54 8.02
N SER A 67 -5.79 21.72 8.21
CA SER A 67 -7.10 21.85 7.54
C SER A 67 -8.05 20.76 8.03
N ASP A 68 -9.35 20.89 7.75
CA ASP A 68 -10.23 19.74 7.72
C ASP A 68 -9.78 18.81 6.58
N GLY A 69 -9.57 17.54 6.91
CA GLY A 69 -8.99 16.60 5.98
C GLY A 69 -8.96 15.16 6.48
N PHE A 70 -8.14 14.35 5.85
CA PHE A 70 -7.98 12.93 6.17
C PHE A 70 -6.53 12.49 6.00
N PRO A 71 -6.09 11.42 6.71
CA PRO A 71 -4.73 10.91 6.59
C PRO A 71 -4.47 10.32 5.21
N GLY A 72 -3.21 10.39 4.76
CA GLY A 72 -2.75 9.59 3.63
C GLY A 72 -2.79 8.11 3.99
N TRP A 73 -3.08 7.26 3.01
CA TRP A 73 -3.26 5.81 3.19
C TRP A 73 -2.12 5.13 3.96
N HIS A 74 -0.88 5.50 3.71
CA HIS A 74 0.29 4.92 4.41
C HIS A 74 0.30 5.25 5.90
N CYS A 75 -0.19 6.46 6.27
CA CYS A 75 -0.28 6.87 7.68
C CYS A 75 -1.25 6.01 8.48
N GLU A 76 -2.31 5.50 7.85
CA GLU A 76 -3.30 4.64 8.52
C GLU A 76 -2.62 3.38 9.03
N CYS A 77 -1.89 2.67 8.17
CA CYS A 77 -1.20 1.43 8.52
C CYS A 77 -0.09 1.67 9.54
N THR A 78 0.74 2.68 9.35
CA THR A 78 1.82 3.04 10.29
C THR A 78 1.26 3.36 11.67
N ALA A 79 0.21 4.18 11.75
CA ALA A 79 -0.40 4.59 13.01
C ALA A 79 -1.11 3.43 13.72
N MET A 80 -1.84 2.59 12.98
CA MET A 80 -2.52 1.42 13.53
C MET A 80 -1.53 0.35 14.00
N GLY A 81 -0.50 0.06 13.22
CA GLY A 81 0.57 -0.86 13.60
C GLY A 81 1.20 -0.42 14.92
N ARG A 82 1.64 0.82 15.00
CA ARG A 82 2.24 1.39 16.22
C ARG A 82 1.29 1.38 17.42
N LYS A 83 0.01 1.70 17.21
CA LYS A 83 -0.99 1.78 18.30
C LYS A 83 -1.33 0.42 18.88
N TYR A 84 -1.50 -0.59 18.04
CA TYR A 84 -2.04 -1.89 18.46
C TYR A 84 -0.99 -2.97 18.64
N LEU A 85 0.15 -2.87 17.95
CA LEU A 85 1.22 -3.86 18.00
C LEU A 85 2.49 -3.34 18.69
N GLY A 86 2.60 -2.02 18.89
CA GLY A 86 3.74 -1.38 19.54
C GLY A 86 4.71 -0.73 18.57
N ALA A 87 5.83 -0.23 19.10
CA ALA A 87 6.86 0.44 18.30
C ALA A 87 7.53 -0.51 17.29
N HIS A 88 7.63 -1.79 17.64
CA HIS A 88 8.18 -2.84 16.81
C HIS A 88 7.27 -4.07 16.88
N PHE A 89 7.07 -4.75 15.76
CA PHE A 89 6.34 -6.01 15.66
C PHE A 89 6.98 -6.93 14.61
N ASP A 90 6.64 -8.22 14.70
CA ASP A 90 7.41 -9.23 13.99
C ASP A 90 7.14 -9.25 12.48
N ILE A 91 5.87 -9.33 12.08
CA ILE A 91 5.51 -9.60 10.69
C ILE A 91 4.49 -8.59 10.19
N HIS A 92 4.76 -8.01 9.01
CA HIS A 92 3.82 -7.24 8.21
C HIS A 92 3.70 -7.87 6.82
N GLY A 93 2.49 -8.14 6.39
CA GLY A 93 2.23 -8.84 5.13
C GLY A 93 1.35 -8.08 4.17
N GLY A 94 1.51 -8.40 2.89
CA GLY A 94 0.66 -7.84 1.84
C GLY A 94 0.90 -8.47 0.47
N GLY A 95 0.20 -7.99 -0.55
CA GLY A 95 0.48 -8.36 -1.93
C GLY A 95 1.78 -7.72 -2.44
N MET A 96 2.36 -8.30 -3.49
CA MET A 96 3.55 -7.73 -4.15
C MET A 96 3.33 -6.30 -4.66
N ASP A 97 2.10 -5.91 -4.93
CA ASP A 97 1.73 -4.55 -5.34
C ASP A 97 1.85 -3.52 -4.21
N LEU A 98 1.89 -3.97 -2.94
CA LEU A 98 2.08 -3.10 -1.78
C LEU A 98 3.57 -2.87 -1.44
N VAL A 99 4.50 -3.69 -1.93
CA VAL A 99 5.94 -3.48 -1.71
C VAL A 99 6.32 -2.04 -2.00
N PHE A 100 5.86 -1.55 -3.15
CA PHE A 100 6.06 -0.17 -3.58
C PHE A 100 4.77 0.39 -4.20
N PRO A 101 4.34 1.60 -3.81
CA PRO A 101 5.00 2.50 -2.84
C PRO A 101 4.58 2.28 -1.37
N HIS A 102 3.54 1.48 -1.09
CA HIS A 102 2.84 1.49 0.20
C HIS A 102 3.75 1.13 1.40
N HIS A 103 4.34 -0.06 1.40
CA HIS A 103 5.20 -0.52 2.51
C HIS A 103 6.50 0.28 2.60
N GLU A 104 7.05 0.71 1.48
CA GLU A 104 8.20 1.61 1.47
C GLU A 104 7.91 2.95 2.15
N CYS A 105 6.71 3.51 1.91
CA CYS A 105 6.25 4.72 2.60
C CYS A 105 6.04 4.50 4.10
N GLU A 106 5.54 3.33 4.52
CA GLU A 106 5.41 2.98 5.94
C GLU A 106 6.79 2.92 6.63
N ILE A 107 7.79 2.31 5.97
CA ILE A 107 9.18 2.29 6.48
C ILE A 107 9.69 3.71 6.65
N ALA A 108 9.53 4.55 5.64
CA ALA A 108 10.00 5.94 5.70
C ALA A 108 9.31 6.73 6.84
N GLN A 109 8.01 6.53 7.04
CA GLN A 109 7.26 7.15 8.14
C GLN A 109 7.74 6.66 9.52
N ALA A 110 7.96 5.36 9.67
CA ALA A 110 8.43 4.78 10.92
C ALA A 110 9.83 5.31 11.27
N VAL A 111 10.77 5.23 10.35
CA VAL A 111 12.14 5.73 10.55
C VAL A 111 12.14 7.22 10.85
N ALA A 112 11.41 8.03 10.09
CA ALA A 112 11.36 9.49 10.33
C ALA A 112 10.71 9.88 11.66
N SER A 113 9.74 9.09 12.16
CA SER A 113 8.98 9.42 13.37
C SER A 113 9.53 8.83 14.67
N GLN A 114 10.23 7.71 14.60
CA GLN A 114 10.75 7.00 15.78
C GLN A 114 12.23 6.64 15.70
N GLY A 115 12.90 6.89 14.57
CA GLY A 115 14.33 6.65 14.38
C GLY A 115 14.68 5.22 13.96
N ASP A 116 13.69 4.33 13.81
CA ASP A 116 13.91 2.92 13.46
C ASP A 116 12.71 2.35 12.71
N GLN A 117 12.91 1.20 12.03
CA GLN A 117 11.86 0.46 11.37
C GLN A 117 10.94 -0.20 12.41
N MET A 118 9.65 -0.26 12.13
CA MET A 118 8.67 -0.88 13.02
C MET A 118 8.47 -2.37 12.77
N VAL A 119 8.95 -2.91 11.64
CA VAL A 119 8.68 -4.29 11.19
C VAL A 119 9.99 -5.06 11.06
N HIS A 120 10.04 -6.27 11.67
CA HIS A 120 11.20 -7.15 11.55
C HIS A 120 11.20 -7.95 10.24
N TYR A 121 10.04 -8.46 9.82
CA TYR A 121 9.90 -9.30 8.62
C TYR A 121 8.75 -8.82 7.74
N TRP A 122 9.07 -8.48 6.50
CA TRP A 122 8.10 -8.18 5.46
C TRP A 122 7.80 -9.45 4.67
N MET A 123 6.50 -9.80 4.55
CA MET A 123 6.05 -10.97 3.80
C MET A 123 5.12 -10.55 2.67
N HIS A 124 5.45 -10.95 1.45
CA HIS A 124 4.64 -10.61 0.28
C HIS A 124 4.21 -11.86 -0.48
N ASN A 125 2.91 -11.95 -0.76
CA ASN A 125 2.37 -12.95 -1.64
C ASN A 125 2.26 -12.41 -3.08
N ASN A 126 2.46 -13.30 -4.03
CA ASN A 126 2.31 -12.94 -5.43
C ASN A 126 0.83 -12.73 -5.81
N MET A 127 0.61 -12.14 -6.97
CA MET A 127 -0.73 -11.90 -7.50
C MET A 127 -1.32 -13.18 -8.08
N ILE A 128 -2.58 -13.46 -7.76
CA ILE A 128 -3.34 -14.51 -8.44
C ILE A 128 -3.71 -13.99 -9.84
N THR A 129 -3.46 -14.80 -10.85
CA THR A 129 -3.78 -14.48 -12.24
C THR A 129 -4.81 -15.43 -12.81
N VAL A 130 -5.63 -14.93 -13.72
CA VAL A 130 -6.53 -15.72 -14.57
C VAL A 130 -6.10 -15.52 -16.01
N ASN A 131 -5.67 -16.60 -16.66
CA ASN A 131 -5.12 -16.55 -18.03
C ASN A 131 -3.98 -15.54 -18.21
N GLY A 132 -3.08 -15.43 -17.21
CA GLY A 132 -1.95 -14.50 -17.23
C GLY A 132 -2.29 -13.04 -16.91
N GLN A 133 -3.55 -12.71 -16.67
CA GLN A 133 -3.98 -11.38 -16.25
C GLN A 133 -4.27 -11.37 -14.74
N LYS A 134 -3.87 -10.29 -14.04
CA LYS A 134 -4.20 -10.10 -12.63
C LYS A 134 -5.70 -10.32 -12.38
N MET A 135 -6.04 -11.12 -11.37
CA MET A 135 -7.42 -11.30 -10.95
C MET A 135 -7.91 -10.04 -10.22
N GLY A 136 -9.01 -9.46 -10.66
CA GLY A 136 -9.55 -8.25 -10.04
C GLY A 136 -11.01 -7.99 -10.40
N LYS A 137 -11.77 -7.45 -9.46
CA LYS A 137 -13.20 -7.12 -9.67
C LYS A 137 -13.41 -6.14 -10.83
N SER A 138 -12.57 -5.12 -10.94
CA SER A 138 -12.63 -4.12 -12.02
C SER A 138 -12.32 -4.70 -13.40
N LEU A 139 -11.67 -5.88 -13.47
CA LEU A 139 -11.33 -6.56 -14.71
C LEU A 139 -12.38 -7.62 -15.12
N GLY A 140 -13.41 -7.82 -14.29
CA GLY A 140 -14.48 -8.78 -14.57
C GLY A 140 -14.03 -10.25 -14.55
N ASN A 141 -12.82 -10.56 -14.07
CA ASN A 141 -12.24 -11.91 -14.02
C ASN A 141 -12.06 -12.43 -12.58
N PHE A 142 -12.75 -11.80 -11.61
CA PHE A 142 -12.66 -12.16 -10.22
C PHE A 142 -13.50 -13.40 -9.91
N ILE A 143 -12.87 -14.40 -9.27
CA ILE A 143 -13.52 -15.63 -8.81
C ILE A 143 -13.49 -15.64 -7.30
N THR A 144 -14.65 -15.72 -6.66
CA THR A 144 -14.78 -15.77 -5.21
C THR A 144 -14.41 -17.15 -4.64
N LEU A 145 -14.12 -17.23 -3.35
CA LEU A 145 -13.90 -18.51 -2.68
C LEU A 145 -15.15 -19.40 -2.74
N GLU A 146 -16.33 -18.82 -2.61
CA GLU A 146 -17.60 -19.54 -2.73
C GLU A 146 -17.76 -20.19 -4.10
N GLU A 147 -17.47 -19.46 -5.18
CA GLU A 147 -17.49 -20.00 -6.55
C GLU A 147 -16.48 -21.10 -6.74
N PHE A 148 -15.27 -20.99 -6.17
CA PHE A 148 -14.30 -22.07 -6.18
C PHE A 148 -14.83 -23.33 -5.50
N PHE A 149 -15.48 -23.18 -4.33
CA PHE A 149 -15.95 -24.32 -3.54
C PHE A 149 -17.22 -24.97 -4.12
N THR A 150 -18.05 -24.20 -4.79
CA THR A 150 -19.29 -24.68 -5.42
C THR A 150 -19.10 -25.10 -6.88
N GLY A 151 -18.06 -24.57 -7.53
CA GLY A 151 -17.86 -24.72 -8.98
C GLY A 151 -18.79 -23.84 -9.82
N ASN A 152 -19.55 -22.94 -9.20
CA ASN A 152 -20.56 -22.12 -9.87
C ASN A 152 -19.97 -20.85 -10.52
N HIS A 153 -19.02 -21.03 -11.42
CA HIS A 153 -18.42 -19.95 -12.20
C HIS A 153 -17.99 -20.45 -13.59
N PRO A 154 -18.27 -19.72 -14.68
CA PRO A 154 -18.00 -20.17 -16.05
C PRO A 154 -16.52 -20.49 -16.33
N GLY A 155 -15.60 -19.86 -15.62
CA GLY A 155 -14.16 -20.11 -15.74
C GLY A 155 -13.65 -21.33 -14.99
N LEU A 156 -14.49 -22.02 -14.20
CA LEU A 156 -14.12 -23.21 -13.43
C LEU A 156 -14.63 -24.48 -14.11
N LYS A 157 -13.83 -25.52 -14.13
CA LYS A 157 -14.22 -26.82 -14.67
C LYS A 157 -15.02 -27.69 -13.68
N GLN A 158 -14.84 -27.41 -12.38
CA GLN A 158 -15.48 -28.15 -11.29
C GLN A 158 -15.36 -27.37 -9.98
N ALA A 159 -16.03 -27.85 -8.94
CA ALA A 159 -15.79 -27.42 -7.56
C ALA A 159 -14.40 -27.87 -7.06
N TYR A 160 -13.76 -27.04 -6.25
CA TYR A 160 -12.46 -27.33 -5.66
C TYR A 160 -12.53 -27.29 -4.14
N PRO A 161 -12.05 -28.32 -3.43
CA PRO A 161 -11.98 -28.29 -1.97
C PRO A 161 -11.11 -27.14 -1.45
N PRO A 162 -11.40 -26.56 -0.28
CA PRO A 162 -10.63 -25.46 0.30
C PRO A 162 -9.14 -25.73 0.39
N MET A 163 -8.73 -26.96 0.74
CA MET A 163 -7.32 -27.35 0.82
C MET A 163 -6.61 -27.34 -0.51
N THR A 164 -7.31 -27.62 -1.62
CA THR A 164 -6.75 -27.53 -2.98
C THR A 164 -6.42 -26.06 -3.33
N ILE A 165 -7.33 -25.13 -3.01
CA ILE A 165 -7.11 -23.71 -3.24
C ILE A 165 -5.97 -23.18 -2.35
N ARG A 166 -5.95 -23.59 -1.07
CA ARG A 166 -4.86 -23.24 -0.16
C ARG A 166 -3.50 -23.74 -0.68
N PHE A 167 -3.42 -24.98 -1.11
CA PHE A 167 -2.19 -25.55 -1.65
C PHE A 167 -1.73 -24.81 -2.91
N PHE A 168 -2.65 -24.49 -3.82
CA PHE A 168 -2.34 -23.69 -5.02
C PHE A 168 -1.75 -22.33 -4.66
N ILE A 169 -2.36 -21.59 -3.74
CA ILE A 169 -1.89 -20.26 -3.33
C ILE A 169 -0.50 -20.34 -2.67
N LEU A 170 -0.25 -21.38 -1.86
CA LEU A 170 1.03 -21.55 -1.17
C LEU A 170 2.15 -22.08 -2.07
N SER A 171 1.83 -22.60 -3.26
CA SER A 171 2.79 -23.15 -4.23
C SER A 171 3.08 -22.20 -5.42
N ALA A 172 2.41 -21.05 -5.45
CA ALA A 172 2.52 -20.07 -6.54
C ALA A 172 3.70 -19.11 -6.36
#